data_c6d1682539ff1ad26d57c34d47efc437
#
_entry.id   c6d1682539ff1ad26d57c34d47efc437
#
_cell.length_a   1.000
_cell.length_b   1.000
_cell.length_c   1.000
_cell.angle_alpha   90.00
_cell.angle_beta   90.00
_cell.angle_gamma   90.00
#
_symmetry.space_group_name_H-M   'P 1'
#
loop_
_entity.id
_entity.type
_entity.pdbx_description
1 polymer ?
#
loop_
_entity_poly.entity_id
_entity_poly.type
_entity_poly.pdbx_seq_one_letter_code
_entity_poly.pdbx_strand_id
1 'polypeptide(L)'
;MDGEGYQFLDNPEAAIETLRKSRTRADVFTFIQRLSECEPKFSYPREFDNFAALPVSTYDHWMAKQIDFKTRNKVRKAAKNGVVTQEVPYDDTFVQGISRIYNECPVRQGMQFWHYGKDIETVRQINGTFPDRSIYIGAFHEGMMIGFVKLVTDEQRGQAGLMQILSMIQYRDKAPTNALVAQAVRSCAERGIPYLWYAKITYGKKGEDSLAEFKRHNGFQKLEVPRYYVPLTMIGRIAVRFGLHRSLLEWVPAPMTATYRKIRGFWYARKLPHLKNA
;
A
#
# COMPACT_ATOMS: atom_id res chain seq x y z
N MET A 1 -10.74 7.49 -2.69
CA MET A 1 -11.39 6.37 -3.37
C MET A 1 -10.51 5.14 -3.28
N ASP A 2 -10.51 4.49 -2.14
CA ASP A 2 -9.43 3.58 -1.80
C ASP A 2 -9.94 2.18 -1.40
N GLY A 3 -11.15 1.84 -1.90
CA GLY A 3 -11.75 0.53 -1.72
C GLY A 3 -11.23 -0.55 -2.67
N GLU A 4 -10.55 -0.13 -3.74
CA GLU A 4 -10.12 -0.99 -4.82
C GLU A 4 -9.03 -1.95 -4.41
N GLY A 5 -9.02 -2.97 -4.00
CA GLY A 5 -8.05 -3.92 -3.40
C GLY A 5 -8.45 -4.35 -2.00
N TYR A 6 -9.52 -3.74 -1.47
CA TYR A 6 -10.07 -4.07 -0.14
C TYR A 6 -11.56 -4.46 -0.20
N GLN A 7 -12.20 -4.23 -1.36
CA GLN A 7 -13.56 -4.64 -1.65
C GLN A 7 -13.57 -5.42 -2.96
N PHE A 8 -14.14 -6.61 -2.95
CA PHE A 8 -14.19 -7.50 -4.09
C PHE A 8 -15.64 -7.79 -4.47
N LEU A 9 -15.90 -7.92 -5.77
CA LEU A 9 -17.21 -8.18 -6.29
C LEU A 9 -17.36 -9.67 -6.60
N ASP A 10 -18.26 -10.34 -5.91
CA ASP A 10 -18.63 -11.72 -6.25
C ASP A 10 -19.58 -11.76 -7.45
N ASN A 11 -20.40 -10.72 -7.62
CA ASN A 11 -21.29 -10.55 -8.75
C ASN A 11 -21.11 -9.16 -9.39
N PRO A 12 -20.17 -9.02 -10.35
CA PRO A 12 -19.94 -7.73 -11.02
C PRO A 12 -21.11 -7.29 -11.90
N GLU A 13 -21.93 -8.22 -12.43
CA GLU A 13 -23.10 -7.90 -13.26
C GLU A 13 -24.12 -7.07 -12.48
N ALA A 14 -24.40 -7.44 -11.23
CA ALA A 14 -25.32 -6.68 -10.38
C ALA A 14 -24.80 -5.26 -10.09
N ALA A 15 -23.48 -5.11 -9.86
CA ALA A 15 -22.85 -3.81 -9.67
C ALA A 15 -22.92 -2.96 -10.94
N ILE A 16 -22.68 -3.55 -12.12
CA ILE A 16 -22.76 -2.89 -13.43
C ILE A 16 -24.21 -2.42 -13.71
N GLU A 17 -25.19 -3.27 -13.43
CA GLU A 17 -26.60 -2.92 -13.60
C GLU A 17 -27.01 -1.76 -12.69
N THR A 18 -26.59 -1.80 -11.44
CA THR A 18 -26.81 -0.72 -10.47
C THR A 18 -26.20 0.59 -10.93
N LEU A 19 -24.96 0.56 -11.43
CA LEU A 19 -24.27 1.74 -11.95
C LEU A 19 -24.96 2.31 -13.18
N ARG A 20 -25.44 1.46 -14.10
CA ARG A 20 -26.19 1.90 -15.29
C ARG A 20 -27.53 2.56 -14.97
N LYS A 21 -28.18 2.11 -13.90
CA LYS A 21 -29.45 2.69 -13.41
C LYS A 21 -29.23 3.91 -12.52
N SER A 22 -28.04 4.10 -11.99
CA SER A 22 -27.71 5.21 -11.09
C SER A 22 -27.55 6.53 -11.87
N ARG A 23 -27.65 7.66 -11.15
CA ARG A 23 -27.30 8.98 -11.68
C ARG A 23 -25.80 9.26 -11.73
N THR A 24 -24.98 8.28 -11.39
CA THR A 24 -23.52 8.40 -11.38
C THR A 24 -23.01 8.50 -12.82
N ARG A 25 -22.32 9.59 -13.13
CA ARG A 25 -21.71 9.78 -14.46
C ARG A 25 -20.34 9.09 -14.47
N ALA A 26 -20.33 7.84 -14.88
CA ALA A 26 -19.11 7.07 -15.09
C ALA A 26 -19.13 6.45 -16.48
N ASP A 27 -18.05 6.59 -17.23
CA ASP A 27 -17.91 6.02 -18.56
C ASP A 27 -17.34 4.61 -18.54
N VAL A 28 -16.46 4.34 -17.58
CA VAL A 28 -15.80 3.04 -17.39
C VAL A 28 -15.85 2.65 -15.92
N PHE A 29 -16.29 1.44 -15.66
CA PHE A 29 -16.19 0.81 -14.34
C PHE A 29 -15.02 -0.16 -14.34
N THR A 30 -14.22 -0.17 -13.27
CA THR A 30 -13.07 -1.07 -13.12
C THR A 30 -13.12 -1.80 -11.78
N PHE A 31 -12.73 -3.07 -11.80
CA PHE A 31 -12.60 -3.90 -10.60
C PHE A 31 -11.49 -4.93 -10.79
N ILE A 32 -11.03 -5.51 -9.69
CA ILE A 32 -10.02 -6.57 -9.66
C ILE A 32 -10.57 -7.83 -9.01
N GLN A 33 -9.94 -8.97 -9.29
CA GLN A 33 -10.18 -10.24 -8.58
C GLN A 33 -9.33 -10.30 -7.30
N ARG A 34 -9.66 -11.27 -6.43
CA ARG A 34 -8.84 -11.59 -5.24
C ARG A 34 -7.49 -12.15 -5.67
N LEU A 35 -6.48 -12.00 -4.81
CA LEU A 35 -5.12 -12.49 -5.11
C LEU A 35 -5.05 -14.01 -5.33
N SER A 36 -5.93 -14.77 -4.70
CA SER A 36 -6.03 -16.22 -4.92
C SER A 36 -6.59 -16.61 -6.29
N GLU A 37 -7.10 -15.64 -7.06
CA GLU A 37 -7.83 -15.84 -8.30
C GLU A 37 -7.10 -15.19 -9.47
N CYS A 38 -5.95 -15.73 -9.85
CA CYS A 38 -5.11 -15.18 -10.93
C CYS A 38 -5.67 -15.45 -12.33
N GLU A 39 -6.46 -16.52 -12.50
CA GLU A 39 -7.09 -16.84 -13.78
C GLU A 39 -8.32 -15.96 -14.02
N PRO A 40 -8.48 -15.40 -15.25
CA PRO A 40 -9.62 -14.56 -15.56
C PRO A 40 -10.96 -15.29 -15.46
N LYS A 41 -11.87 -14.77 -14.65
CA LYS A 41 -13.22 -15.31 -14.45
C LYS A 41 -14.28 -14.69 -15.35
N PHE A 42 -14.03 -13.47 -15.85
CA PHE A 42 -15.03 -12.71 -16.60
C PHE A 42 -14.55 -12.39 -18.02
N SER A 43 -15.47 -12.24 -18.96
CA SER A 43 -15.19 -11.97 -20.37
C SER A 43 -15.03 -10.49 -20.73
N TYR A 44 -14.97 -9.60 -19.74
CA TYR A 44 -14.75 -8.17 -19.97
C TYR A 44 -13.33 -7.85 -20.45
N PRO A 45 -13.13 -6.72 -21.17
CA PRO A 45 -11.80 -6.19 -21.44
C PRO A 45 -10.96 -6.13 -20.15
N ARG A 46 -9.74 -6.63 -20.23
CA ARG A 46 -8.88 -6.77 -19.03
C ARG A 46 -7.43 -6.46 -19.30
N GLU A 47 -6.74 -6.12 -18.25
CA GLU A 47 -5.29 -6.04 -18.12
C GLU A 47 -4.87 -6.80 -16.87
N PHE A 48 -3.56 -6.96 -16.67
CA PHE A 48 -3.05 -7.61 -15.46
C PHE A 48 -2.31 -6.57 -14.60
N ASP A 49 -2.75 -6.45 -13.35
CA ASP A 49 -2.04 -5.68 -12.34
C ASP A 49 -0.98 -6.54 -11.66
N ASN A 50 0.20 -5.94 -11.43
CA ASN A 50 1.29 -6.60 -10.74
C ASN A 50 1.25 -6.25 -9.25
N PHE A 51 0.74 -7.13 -8.42
CA PHE A 51 0.74 -6.94 -6.97
C PHE A 51 1.98 -7.54 -6.30
N ALA A 52 2.42 -6.89 -5.22
CA ALA A 52 3.38 -7.49 -4.30
C ALA A 52 2.60 -8.35 -3.31
N ALA A 53 2.65 -9.66 -3.46
CA ALA A 53 1.96 -10.63 -2.62
C ALA A 53 2.96 -11.50 -1.86
N LEU A 54 2.66 -11.76 -0.61
CA LEU A 54 3.42 -12.62 0.28
C LEU A 54 2.51 -13.76 0.74
N PRO A 55 2.76 -15.00 0.33
CA PRO A 55 2.08 -16.16 0.92
C PRO A 55 2.46 -16.30 2.40
N VAL A 56 1.48 -16.36 3.27
CA VAL A 56 1.68 -16.49 4.71
C VAL A 56 1.22 -17.87 5.18
N SER A 57 2.12 -18.61 5.81
CA SER A 57 1.81 -19.84 6.55
C SER A 57 2.06 -19.63 8.05
N THR A 58 3.33 -19.55 8.44
CA THR A 58 3.72 -19.25 9.81
C THR A 58 4.76 -18.14 9.83
N TYR A 59 4.83 -17.41 10.94
CA TYR A 59 5.86 -16.38 11.14
C TYR A 59 7.27 -17.00 11.05
N ASP A 60 7.48 -18.18 11.61
CA ASP A 60 8.79 -18.84 11.62
C ASP A 60 9.21 -19.29 10.22
N HIS A 61 8.26 -19.76 9.39
CA HIS A 61 8.54 -20.06 7.99
C HIS A 61 8.96 -18.80 7.23
N TRP A 62 8.25 -17.68 7.40
CA TRP A 62 8.60 -16.41 6.78
C TRP A 62 10.01 -15.96 7.19
N MET A 63 10.30 -15.96 8.49
CA MET A 63 11.63 -15.59 9.02
C MET A 63 12.74 -16.50 8.52
N ALA A 64 12.50 -17.80 8.41
CA ALA A 64 13.55 -18.77 8.06
C ALA A 64 13.78 -18.90 6.56
N LYS A 65 12.72 -18.78 5.73
CA LYS A 65 12.73 -19.22 4.32
C LYS A 65 12.36 -18.12 3.31
N GLN A 66 11.53 -17.14 3.67
CA GLN A 66 10.98 -16.18 2.70
C GLN A 66 11.75 -14.87 2.63
N ILE A 67 12.44 -14.46 3.71
CA ILE A 67 13.24 -13.23 3.73
C ILE A 67 14.73 -13.51 3.64
N ASP A 68 15.46 -12.52 3.10
CA ASP A 68 16.91 -12.61 3.02
C ASP A 68 17.59 -12.43 4.38
N PHE A 69 18.89 -12.74 4.43
CA PHE A 69 19.69 -12.62 5.65
C PHE A 69 19.76 -11.16 6.17
N LYS A 70 19.85 -10.19 5.27
CA LYS A 70 19.95 -8.76 5.64
C LYS A 70 18.66 -8.29 6.30
N THR A 71 17.50 -8.65 5.74
CA THR A 71 16.18 -8.31 6.30
C THR A 71 15.95 -8.99 7.63
N ARG A 72 16.32 -10.27 7.76
CA ARG A 72 16.27 -11.01 9.03
C ARG A 72 17.09 -10.32 10.11
N ASN A 73 18.27 -9.85 9.77
CA ASN A 73 19.10 -9.09 10.70
C ASN A 73 18.49 -7.74 11.07
N LYS A 74 17.81 -7.04 10.15
CA LYS A 74 17.08 -5.80 10.46
C LYS A 74 15.92 -6.05 11.44
N VAL A 75 15.16 -7.13 11.28
CA VAL A 75 14.09 -7.48 12.22
C VAL A 75 14.66 -7.76 13.61
N ARG A 76 15.74 -8.55 13.70
CA ARG A 76 16.43 -8.84 14.98
C ARG A 76 17.04 -7.58 15.59
N LYS A 77 17.64 -6.72 14.76
CA LYS A 77 18.20 -5.43 15.18
C LYS A 77 17.15 -4.53 15.79
N ALA A 78 15.96 -4.46 15.18
CA ALA A 78 14.86 -3.65 15.72
C ALA A 78 14.52 -4.06 17.16
N ALA A 79 14.31 -5.36 17.39
CA ALA A 79 14.06 -5.88 18.74
C ALA A 79 15.21 -5.59 19.72
N LYS A 80 16.47 -5.82 19.29
CA LYS A 80 17.66 -5.54 20.10
C LYS A 80 17.80 -4.05 20.46
N ASN A 81 17.34 -3.16 19.57
CA ASN A 81 17.36 -1.70 19.79
C ASN A 81 16.10 -1.19 20.51
N GLY A 82 15.35 -2.07 21.16
CA GLY A 82 14.18 -1.68 21.97
C GLY A 82 12.94 -1.28 21.18
N VAL A 83 12.86 -1.64 19.88
CA VAL A 83 11.61 -1.46 19.13
C VAL A 83 10.65 -2.59 19.47
N VAL A 84 9.51 -2.23 20.05
CA VAL A 84 8.41 -3.15 20.37
C VAL A 84 7.28 -2.93 19.40
N THR A 85 6.77 -3.99 18.80
CA THR A 85 5.59 -3.92 17.92
C THR A 85 4.43 -4.69 18.53
N GLN A 86 3.24 -4.09 18.47
CA GLN A 86 2.02 -4.70 18.99
C GLN A 86 0.79 -4.20 18.23
N GLU A 87 -0.26 -5.01 18.24
CA GLU A 87 -1.57 -4.56 17.80
C GLU A 87 -2.14 -3.59 18.82
N VAL A 88 -2.83 -2.58 18.31
CA VAL A 88 -3.37 -1.49 19.13
C VAL A 88 -4.81 -1.17 18.70
N PRO A 89 -5.66 -0.70 19.62
CA PRO A 89 -6.98 -0.20 19.26
C PRO A 89 -6.87 1.07 18.41
N TYR A 90 -7.89 1.34 17.61
CA TYR A 90 -8.01 2.60 16.88
C TYR A 90 -8.65 3.66 17.77
N ASP A 91 -7.86 4.24 18.64
CA ASP A 91 -8.26 5.25 19.61
C ASP A 91 -7.56 6.59 19.38
N ASP A 92 -7.85 7.56 20.22
CA ASP A 92 -7.29 8.91 20.17
C ASP A 92 -5.77 8.91 20.33
N THR A 93 -5.23 8.03 21.17
CA THR A 93 -3.78 7.91 21.41
C THR A 93 -3.07 7.44 20.15
N PHE A 94 -3.63 6.44 19.48
CA PHE A 94 -3.08 5.94 18.22
C PHE A 94 -3.17 6.98 17.11
N VAL A 95 -4.29 7.68 16.96
CA VAL A 95 -4.49 8.76 15.97
C VAL A 95 -3.52 9.91 16.21
N GLN A 96 -3.28 10.31 17.46
CA GLN A 96 -2.27 11.31 17.82
C GLN A 96 -0.86 10.84 17.46
N GLY A 97 -0.56 9.55 17.67
CA GLY A 97 0.70 8.95 17.25
C GLY A 97 0.90 9.00 15.74
N ILE A 98 -0.13 8.66 14.95
CA ILE A 98 -0.11 8.79 13.48
C ILE A 98 0.14 10.25 13.08
N SER A 99 -0.58 11.19 13.70
CA SER A 99 -0.42 12.62 13.42
C SER A 99 1.02 13.10 13.67
N ARG A 100 1.67 12.67 14.75
CA ARG A 100 3.09 12.97 15.00
C ARG A 100 4.01 12.41 13.91
N ILE A 101 3.79 11.17 13.48
CA ILE A 101 4.58 10.54 12.41
C ILE A 101 4.37 11.27 11.07
N TYR A 102 3.16 11.73 10.77
CA TYR A 102 2.86 12.51 9.57
C TYR A 102 3.55 13.87 9.58
N ASN A 103 3.61 14.52 10.73
CA ASN A 103 4.15 15.86 10.90
C ASN A 103 5.64 15.90 11.24
N GLU A 104 6.34 14.76 11.23
CA GLU A 104 7.80 14.74 11.45
C GLU A 104 8.56 15.50 10.36
N CYS A 105 8.16 15.35 9.10
CA CYS A 105 8.90 15.94 8.00
C CYS A 105 7.98 16.22 6.80
N PRO A 106 7.99 17.46 6.25
CA PRO A 106 7.18 17.84 5.09
C PRO A 106 7.64 17.23 3.78
N VAL A 107 8.87 16.68 3.72
CA VAL A 107 9.43 16.05 2.53
C VAL A 107 9.94 14.66 2.86
N ARG A 108 9.47 13.65 2.12
CA ARG A 108 9.95 12.27 2.22
C ARG A 108 10.39 11.78 0.83
N GLN A 109 11.53 11.14 0.75
CA GLN A 109 12.09 10.60 -0.50
C GLN A 109 12.19 11.66 -1.63
N GLY A 110 12.54 12.91 -1.27
CA GLY A 110 12.65 14.03 -2.22
C GLY A 110 11.33 14.52 -2.80
N MET A 111 10.20 14.19 -2.19
CA MET A 111 8.87 14.63 -2.58
C MET A 111 8.12 15.24 -1.40
N GLN A 112 7.24 16.21 -1.67
CA GLN A 112 6.33 16.72 -0.66
C GLN A 112 5.53 15.55 -0.09
N PHE A 113 5.51 15.45 1.24
CA PHE A 113 4.79 14.39 1.91
C PHE A 113 3.30 14.74 2.01
N TRP A 114 2.48 13.99 1.32
CA TRP A 114 1.04 14.24 1.20
C TRP A 114 0.28 14.35 2.52
N HIS A 115 0.75 13.66 3.55
CA HIS A 115 0.08 13.63 4.85
C HIS A 115 0.54 14.73 5.80
N TYR A 116 1.62 15.46 5.47
CA TYR A 116 2.14 16.54 6.32
C TYR A 116 1.15 17.71 6.42
N GLY A 117 0.98 18.24 7.62
CA GLY A 117 0.11 19.37 7.91
C GLY A 117 -1.39 19.04 7.99
N LYS A 118 -1.77 17.77 7.92
CA LYS A 118 -3.18 17.39 8.14
C LYS A 118 -3.56 17.54 9.60
N ASP A 119 -4.76 18.09 9.81
CA ASP A 119 -5.37 18.16 11.15
C ASP A 119 -5.72 16.77 11.67
N ILE A 120 -5.92 16.68 12.99
CA ILE A 120 -6.13 15.41 13.68
C ILE A 120 -7.41 14.68 13.22
N GLU A 121 -8.46 15.44 12.90
CA GLU A 121 -9.71 14.87 12.45
C GLU A 121 -9.60 14.29 11.04
N THR A 122 -8.89 14.97 10.15
CA THR A 122 -8.53 14.44 8.82
C THR A 122 -7.70 13.16 8.94
N VAL A 123 -6.73 13.11 9.87
CA VAL A 123 -5.92 11.91 10.16
C VAL A 123 -6.81 10.77 10.62
N ARG A 124 -7.76 11.06 11.52
CA ARG A 124 -8.76 10.11 12.02
C ARG A 124 -9.59 9.52 10.88
N GLN A 125 -10.17 10.36 10.04
CA GLN A 125 -11.04 9.93 8.95
C GLN A 125 -10.30 9.08 7.91
N ILE A 126 -9.10 9.49 7.50
CA ILE A 126 -8.29 8.77 6.50
C ILE A 126 -7.91 7.37 7.00
N ASN A 127 -7.54 7.25 8.27
CA ASN A 127 -7.09 5.98 8.83
C ASN A 127 -8.23 5.13 9.42
N GLY A 128 -9.40 5.71 9.69
CA GLY A 128 -10.57 5.03 10.27
C GLY A 128 -11.43 4.23 9.27
N THR A 129 -11.04 4.14 8.00
CA THR A 129 -11.78 3.37 7.00
C THR A 129 -11.71 1.86 7.28
N PHE A 130 -12.78 1.12 6.94
CA PHE A 130 -12.91 -0.33 7.16
C PHE A 130 -12.72 -0.76 8.62
N PRO A 131 -13.44 -0.16 9.61
CA PRO A 131 -13.19 -0.38 11.03
C PRO A 131 -13.26 -1.87 11.43
N ASP A 132 -14.25 -2.61 10.91
CA ASP A 132 -14.51 -4.01 11.27
C ASP A 132 -13.50 -5.01 10.67
N ARG A 133 -12.69 -4.56 9.71
CA ARG A 133 -11.73 -5.39 8.97
C ARG A 133 -10.30 -4.89 9.07
N SER A 134 -10.07 -3.83 9.85
CA SER A 134 -8.75 -3.24 10.03
C SER A 134 -8.02 -3.86 11.22
N ILE A 135 -6.72 -4.09 11.04
CA ILE A 135 -5.77 -4.44 12.09
C ILE A 135 -4.75 -3.30 12.14
N TYR A 136 -4.65 -2.67 13.29
CA TYR A 136 -3.70 -1.58 13.51
C TYR A 136 -2.54 -2.07 14.36
N ILE A 137 -1.33 -1.77 13.92
CA ILE A 137 -0.10 -2.16 14.59
C ILE A 137 0.76 -0.93 14.81
N GLY A 138 1.19 -0.70 16.03
CA GLY A 138 2.16 0.34 16.41
C GLY A 138 3.56 -0.25 16.59
N ALA A 139 4.58 0.50 16.19
CA ALA A 139 5.97 0.29 16.60
C ALA A 139 6.34 1.36 17.62
N PHE A 140 6.84 0.94 18.77
CA PHE A 140 7.15 1.80 19.91
C PHE A 140 8.64 1.71 20.26
N HIS A 141 9.21 2.83 20.67
CA HIS A 141 10.53 2.90 21.27
C HIS A 141 10.45 3.85 22.47
N GLU A 142 10.88 3.38 23.64
CA GLU A 142 10.82 4.15 24.91
C GLU A 142 9.41 4.72 25.18
N GLY A 143 8.37 3.93 24.92
CA GLY A 143 6.96 4.31 25.11
C GLY A 143 6.37 5.20 24.03
N MET A 144 7.18 5.76 23.11
CA MET A 144 6.72 6.60 22.04
C MET A 144 6.44 5.79 20.78
N MET A 145 5.30 6.03 20.11
CA MET A 145 5.01 5.44 18.81
C MET A 145 5.88 6.07 17.71
N ILE A 146 6.76 5.27 17.11
CA ILE A 146 7.71 5.67 16.06
C ILE A 146 7.36 5.15 14.68
N GLY A 147 6.31 4.37 14.57
CA GLY A 147 5.81 3.85 13.30
C GLY A 147 4.49 3.14 13.48
N PHE A 148 3.78 2.93 12.38
CA PHE A 148 2.55 2.18 12.38
C PHE A 148 2.31 1.47 11.04
N VAL A 149 1.43 0.49 11.08
CA VAL A 149 0.85 -0.14 9.90
C VAL A 149 -0.66 -0.31 10.09
N LYS A 150 -1.40 -0.10 9.02
CA LYS A 150 -2.80 -0.46 8.90
C LYS A 150 -2.92 -1.60 7.89
N LEU A 151 -3.42 -2.74 8.34
CA LEU A 151 -3.86 -3.83 7.49
C LEU A 151 -5.36 -3.76 7.32
N VAL A 152 -5.85 -4.13 6.15
CA VAL A 152 -7.29 -4.31 5.90
C VAL A 152 -7.48 -5.69 5.29
N THR A 153 -8.29 -6.52 5.94
CA THR A 153 -8.65 -7.83 5.42
C THR A 153 -9.78 -7.73 4.40
N ASP A 154 -9.86 -8.67 3.47
CA ASP A 154 -11.07 -8.86 2.70
C ASP A 154 -12.19 -9.48 3.57
N GLU A 155 -13.41 -9.52 3.05
CA GLU A 155 -14.59 -9.99 3.78
C GLU A 155 -14.50 -11.47 4.15
N GLN A 156 -13.80 -12.26 3.34
CA GLN A 156 -13.60 -13.69 3.53
C GLN A 156 -12.32 -14.03 4.33
N ARG A 157 -11.54 -13.01 4.71
CA ARG A 157 -10.22 -13.16 5.34
C ARG A 157 -9.23 -14.02 4.54
N GLY A 158 -9.42 -14.08 3.22
CA GLY A 158 -8.50 -14.76 2.31
C GLY A 158 -7.22 -13.98 2.03
N GLN A 159 -7.22 -12.69 2.35
CA GLN A 159 -6.07 -11.81 2.18
C GLN A 159 -6.13 -10.59 3.09
N ALA A 160 -4.97 -10.03 3.42
CA ALA A 160 -4.82 -8.75 4.10
C ALA A 160 -3.97 -7.80 3.26
N GLY A 161 -4.42 -6.57 3.07
CA GLY A 161 -3.67 -5.53 2.38
C GLY A 161 -2.97 -4.61 3.35
N LEU A 162 -1.69 -4.36 3.12
CA LEU A 162 -0.94 -3.28 3.73
C LEU A 162 -1.44 -1.94 3.17
N MET A 163 -2.52 -1.39 3.76
CA MET A 163 -3.10 -0.13 3.28
C MET A 163 -2.16 1.04 3.54
N GLN A 164 -1.51 1.04 4.69
CA GLN A 164 -0.51 2.05 5.04
C GLN A 164 0.56 1.47 5.95
N ILE A 165 1.81 1.82 5.70
CA ILE A 165 2.95 1.55 6.56
C ILE A 165 3.86 2.76 6.56
N LEU A 166 4.18 3.27 7.73
CA LEU A 166 5.02 4.44 7.88
C LEU A 166 5.79 4.40 9.20
N SER A 167 7.02 4.89 9.19
CA SER A 167 7.81 5.11 10.39
C SER A 167 8.51 6.46 10.35
N MET A 168 8.89 6.96 11.51
CA MET A 168 9.68 8.18 11.64
C MET A 168 11.06 7.99 11.01
N ILE A 169 11.52 9.03 10.30
CA ILE A 169 12.81 9.04 9.61
C ILE A 169 13.95 9.02 10.63
N GLN A 170 13.81 9.76 11.72
CA GLN A 170 14.82 9.85 12.79
C GLN A 170 15.13 8.51 13.49
N TYR A 171 14.22 7.52 13.39
CA TYR A 171 14.42 6.17 13.95
C TYR A 171 14.74 5.12 12.88
N ARG A 172 15.10 5.54 11.67
CA ARG A 172 15.37 4.61 10.54
C ARG A 172 16.50 3.62 10.87
N ASP A 173 17.49 4.04 11.63
CA ASP A 173 18.61 3.22 12.09
C ASP A 173 18.16 2.02 12.95
N LYS A 174 17.01 2.13 13.65
CA LYS A 174 16.39 1.08 14.47
C LYS A 174 15.53 0.10 13.69
N ALA A 175 15.37 0.30 12.36
CA ALA A 175 14.61 -0.54 11.44
C ALA A 175 13.12 -0.79 11.82
N PRO A 176 12.35 0.22 12.29
CA PRO A 176 10.97 0.04 12.74
C PRO A 176 10.05 -0.48 11.62
N THR A 177 10.28 -0.09 10.36
CA THR A 177 9.47 -0.58 9.22
C THR A 177 9.61 -2.09 9.03
N ASN A 178 10.81 -2.67 9.21
CA ASN A 178 11.00 -4.12 9.14
C ASN A 178 10.30 -4.84 10.30
N ALA A 179 10.31 -4.25 11.50
CA ALA A 179 9.58 -4.78 12.66
C ALA A 179 8.05 -4.75 12.43
N LEU A 180 7.53 -3.67 11.82
CA LEU A 180 6.12 -3.56 11.47
C LEU A 180 5.70 -4.61 10.44
N VAL A 181 6.50 -4.87 9.40
CA VAL A 181 6.22 -5.96 8.44
C VAL A 181 6.25 -7.31 9.14
N ALA A 182 7.22 -7.54 10.03
CA ALA A 182 7.32 -8.78 10.81
C ALA A 182 6.06 -9.00 11.67
N GLN A 183 5.57 -7.97 12.35
CA GLN A 183 4.33 -8.06 13.13
C GLN A 183 3.11 -8.25 12.23
N ALA A 184 3.05 -7.60 11.06
CA ALA A 184 1.97 -7.80 10.10
C ALA A 184 1.88 -9.26 9.62
N VAL A 185 3.03 -9.89 9.33
CA VAL A 185 3.08 -11.31 8.97
C VAL A 185 2.63 -12.18 10.14
N ARG A 186 3.06 -11.89 11.36
CA ARG A 186 2.63 -12.61 12.58
C ARG A 186 1.11 -12.51 12.75
N SER A 187 0.57 -11.31 12.66
CA SER A 187 -0.88 -11.06 12.78
C SER A 187 -1.71 -11.80 11.72
N CYS A 188 -1.19 -11.92 10.49
CA CYS A 188 -1.83 -12.72 9.44
C CYS A 188 -1.74 -14.22 9.75
N ALA A 189 -0.57 -14.73 10.14
CA ALA A 189 -0.36 -16.14 10.45
C ALA A 189 -1.27 -16.61 11.61
N GLU A 190 -1.35 -15.84 12.68
CA GLU A 190 -2.20 -16.13 13.86
C GLU A 190 -3.70 -16.17 13.52
N ARG A 191 -4.12 -15.45 12.47
CA ARG A 191 -5.51 -15.42 11.99
C ARG A 191 -5.80 -16.38 10.83
N GLY A 192 -4.80 -17.14 10.38
CA GLY A 192 -4.93 -18.01 9.24
C GLY A 192 -5.18 -17.27 7.91
N ILE A 193 -4.75 -16.00 7.78
CA ILE A 193 -4.85 -15.21 6.56
C ILE A 193 -3.73 -15.64 5.61
N PRO A 194 -4.04 -16.30 4.48
CA PRO A 194 -3.02 -16.94 3.65
C PRO A 194 -2.18 -15.98 2.80
N TYR A 195 -2.63 -14.73 2.60
CA TYR A 195 -1.92 -13.74 1.79
C TYR A 195 -1.84 -12.39 2.48
N LEU A 196 -0.62 -11.84 2.54
CA LEU A 196 -0.39 -10.42 2.82
C LEU A 196 0.05 -9.75 1.52
N TRP A 197 -0.58 -8.63 1.12
CA TRP A 197 -0.22 -7.92 -0.09
C TRP A 197 0.10 -6.45 0.18
N TYR A 198 0.98 -5.87 -0.65
CA TYR A 198 1.47 -4.51 -0.48
C TYR A 198 1.46 -3.76 -1.81
N ALA A 199 0.28 -3.32 -2.24
CA ALA A 199 0.08 -2.56 -3.49
C ALA A 199 0.81 -3.18 -4.71
N LYS A 200 1.06 -2.41 -5.76
CA LYS A 200 1.82 -2.88 -6.94
C LYS A 200 3.30 -3.07 -6.59
N ILE A 201 3.94 -4.11 -7.13
CA ILE A 201 5.38 -4.31 -6.93
C ILE A 201 6.20 -3.26 -7.69
N THR A 202 5.73 -2.88 -8.89
CA THR A 202 6.32 -1.82 -9.70
C THR A 202 5.24 -0.87 -10.20
N TYR A 203 5.58 0.40 -10.35
CA TYR A 203 4.68 1.46 -10.84
C TYR A 203 5.15 1.97 -12.20
N GLY A 204 4.34 1.74 -13.25
CA GLY A 204 4.63 2.15 -14.63
C GLY A 204 5.90 1.47 -15.19
N LYS A 205 6.55 2.13 -16.15
CA LYS A 205 7.81 1.68 -16.77
C LYS A 205 9.04 1.93 -15.91
N LYS A 206 8.86 2.17 -14.61
CA LYS A 206 10.01 2.29 -13.69
C LYS A 206 10.68 0.94 -13.57
N GLY A 207 12.00 0.93 -13.78
CA GLY A 207 12.83 -0.14 -13.31
C GLY A 207 12.72 -0.32 -11.78
N GLU A 208 13.43 -1.28 -11.25
CA GLU A 208 13.47 -1.58 -9.82
C GLU A 208 13.82 -0.32 -9.01
N ASP A 209 12.87 0.14 -8.23
CA ASP A 209 13.09 1.21 -7.26
C ASP A 209 13.34 0.61 -5.86
N SER A 210 13.81 1.45 -4.94
CA SER A 210 14.12 1.03 -3.57
C SER A 210 12.91 0.42 -2.83
N LEU A 211 11.68 0.78 -3.24
CA LEU A 211 10.46 0.22 -2.65
C LEU A 211 10.21 -1.20 -3.17
N ALA A 212 10.41 -1.46 -4.47
CA ALA A 212 10.29 -2.80 -5.04
C ALA A 212 11.35 -3.74 -4.44
N GLU A 213 12.57 -3.24 -4.26
CA GLU A 213 13.65 -3.96 -3.58
C GLU A 213 13.29 -4.28 -2.11
N PHE A 214 12.77 -3.28 -1.37
CA PHE A 214 12.29 -3.49 0.00
C PHE A 214 11.22 -4.57 0.07
N LYS A 215 10.24 -4.57 -0.84
CA LYS A 215 9.19 -5.59 -0.90
C LYS A 215 9.78 -6.98 -1.11
N ARG A 216 10.66 -7.16 -2.11
CA ARG A 216 11.29 -8.45 -2.38
C ARG A 216 12.12 -8.96 -1.19
N HIS A 217 12.91 -8.09 -0.56
CA HIS A 217 13.68 -8.46 0.61
C HIS A 217 12.82 -8.91 1.79
N ASN A 218 11.58 -8.42 1.88
CA ASN A 218 10.59 -8.85 2.87
C ASN A 218 9.75 -10.06 2.40
N GLY A 219 10.10 -10.71 1.29
CA GLY A 219 9.50 -11.95 0.80
C GLY A 219 8.29 -11.75 -0.11
N PHE A 220 7.95 -10.50 -0.46
CA PHE A 220 6.87 -10.25 -1.42
C PHE A 220 7.29 -10.62 -2.83
N GLN A 221 6.43 -11.35 -3.52
CA GLN A 221 6.61 -11.77 -4.90
C GLN A 221 5.64 -11.04 -5.81
N LYS A 222 5.99 -10.94 -7.10
CA LYS A 222 5.09 -10.40 -8.12
C LYS A 222 3.97 -11.41 -8.38
N LEU A 223 2.73 -10.97 -8.22
CA LEU A 223 1.54 -11.71 -8.58
C LEU A 223 0.72 -10.89 -9.57
N GLU A 224 0.37 -11.48 -10.71
CA GLU A 224 -0.44 -10.83 -11.73
C GLU A 224 -1.90 -11.21 -11.53
N VAL A 225 -2.75 -10.19 -11.36
CA VAL A 225 -4.18 -10.36 -11.08
C VAL A 225 -5.00 -9.62 -12.15
N PRO A 226 -6.04 -10.25 -12.72
CA PRO A 226 -6.88 -9.61 -13.71
C PRO A 226 -7.59 -8.37 -13.16
N ARG A 227 -7.45 -7.26 -13.88
CA ARG A 227 -8.23 -6.03 -13.73
C ARG A 227 -9.14 -5.88 -14.92
N TYR A 228 -10.42 -5.73 -14.68
CA TYR A 228 -11.43 -5.58 -15.70
C TYR A 228 -11.81 -4.13 -15.90
N TYR A 229 -12.13 -3.79 -17.15
CA TYR A 229 -12.60 -2.48 -17.58
C TYR A 229 -13.93 -2.65 -18.30
N VAL A 230 -15.01 -2.26 -17.64
CA VAL A 230 -16.37 -2.40 -18.17
C VAL A 230 -16.85 -1.05 -18.69
N PRO A 231 -17.00 -0.87 -20.01
CA PRO A 231 -17.55 0.36 -20.56
C PRO A 231 -19.04 0.46 -20.23
N LEU A 232 -19.42 1.54 -19.57
CA LEU A 232 -20.83 1.84 -19.23
C LEU A 232 -21.51 2.69 -20.30
N THR A 233 -20.75 3.47 -21.06
CA THR A 233 -21.24 4.38 -22.12
C THR A 233 -20.52 4.15 -23.46
N MET A 234 -20.99 4.80 -24.53
CA MET A 234 -20.27 4.79 -25.82
C MET A 234 -18.89 5.45 -25.72
N ILE A 235 -18.76 6.53 -24.93
CA ILE A 235 -17.46 7.17 -24.65
C ILE A 235 -16.53 6.18 -23.94
N GLY A 236 -17.04 5.46 -22.96
CA GLY A 236 -16.29 4.39 -22.28
C GLY A 236 -15.81 3.29 -23.21
N ARG A 237 -16.64 2.87 -24.20
CA ARG A 237 -16.21 1.89 -25.22
C ARG A 237 -15.03 2.40 -26.06
N ILE A 238 -15.12 3.64 -26.51
CA ILE A 238 -14.04 4.29 -27.26
C ILE A 238 -12.79 4.39 -26.39
N ALA A 239 -12.92 4.85 -25.14
CA ALA A 239 -11.81 4.99 -24.21
C ALA A 239 -11.10 3.65 -23.96
N VAL A 240 -11.83 2.57 -23.71
CA VAL A 240 -11.25 1.24 -23.49
C VAL A 240 -10.60 0.71 -24.78
N ARG A 241 -11.25 0.87 -25.93
CA ARG A 241 -10.73 0.40 -27.24
C ARG A 241 -9.40 1.07 -27.61
N PHE A 242 -9.24 2.36 -27.32
CA PHE A 242 -8.02 3.13 -27.63
C PHE A 242 -7.05 3.22 -26.45
N GLY A 243 -7.29 2.52 -25.35
CA GLY A 243 -6.40 2.51 -24.21
C GLY A 243 -6.37 3.84 -23.41
N LEU A 244 -7.34 4.73 -23.60
CA LEU A 244 -7.40 6.04 -22.92
C LEU A 244 -7.74 5.93 -21.42
N HIS A 245 -8.16 4.75 -20.96
CA HIS A 245 -8.36 4.42 -19.55
C HIS A 245 -7.04 4.25 -18.79
N ARG A 246 -5.92 4.12 -19.50
CA ARG A 246 -4.57 4.00 -18.93
C ARG A 246 -4.07 5.34 -18.41
N SER A 247 -3.20 5.29 -17.41
CA SER A 247 -2.55 6.50 -16.90
C SER A 247 -1.74 7.19 -17.98
N LEU A 248 -1.89 8.52 -18.12
CA LEU A 248 -1.06 9.32 -19.04
C LEU A 248 0.46 9.13 -18.78
N LEU A 249 0.84 8.80 -17.54
CA LEU A 249 2.24 8.50 -17.19
C LEU A 249 2.77 7.23 -17.85
N GLU A 250 1.91 6.33 -18.29
CA GLU A 250 2.32 5.12 -19.04
C GLU A 250 2.67 5.42 -20.50
N TRP A 251 2.20 6.55 -21.02
CA TRP A 251 2.51 7.04 -22.36
C TRP A 251 3.83 7.84 -22.42
N VAL A 252 4.28 8.37 -21.27
CA VAL A 252 5.50 9.17 -21.19
C VAL A 252 6.73 8.25 -21.10
N PRO A 253 7.74 8.43 -21.98
CA PRO A 253 8.98 7.65 -21.95
C PRO A 253 9.69 7.75 -20.59
N ALA A 254 10.29 6.64 -20.12
CA ALA A 254 10.98 6.57 -18.84
C ALA A 254 12.05 7.66 -18.60
N PRO A 255 12.88 8.08 -19.59
CA PRO A 255 13.86 9.14 -19.38
C PRO A 255 13.21 10.51 -19.09
N MET A 256 12.07 10.80 -19.70
CA MET A 256 11.36 12.08 -19.44
C MET A 256 10.78 12.13 -18.02
N THR A 257 10.22 11.02 -17.54
CA THR A 257 9.71 10.94 -16.16
C THR A 257 10.84 10.99 -15.13
N ALA A 258 12.02 10.46 -15.44
CA ALA A 258 13.21 10.54 -14.59
C ALA A 258 13.74 11.97 -14.50
N THR A 259 13.82 12.67 -15.62
CA THR A 259 14.23 14.08 -15.69
C THR A 259 13.27 14.97 -14.93
N TYR A 260 11.96 14.81 -15.14
CA TYR A 260 10.94 15.57 -14.39
C TYR A 260 11.07 15.37 -12.87
N ARG A 261 11.33 14.14 -12.41
CA ARG A 261 11.54 13.84 -10.98
C ARG A 261 12.79 14.51 -10.42
N LYS A 262 13.90 14.52 -11.18
CA LYS A 262 15.13 15.23 -10.78
C LYS A 262 14.90 16.73 -10.65
N ILE A 263 14.26 17.35 -11.64
CA ILE A 263 13.95 18.79 -11.64
C ILE A 263 13.02 19.12 -10.47
N ARG A 264 11.98 18.33 -10.24
CA ARG A 264 11.05 18.51 -9.12
C ARG A 264 11.74 18.34 -7.77
N GLY A 265 12.61 17.34 -7.62
CA GLY A 265 13.40 17.14 -6.41
C GLY A 265 14.33 18.32 -6.13
N PHE A 266 14.98 18.84 -7.16
CA PHE A 266 15.83 20.03 -7.06
C PHE A 266 15.02 21.29 -6.67
N TRP A 267 13.82 21.45 -7.23
CA TRP A 267 12.93 22.57 -6.91
C TRP A 267 12.44 22.53 -5.45
N TYR A 268 12.06 21.35 -4.94
CA TYR A 268 11.68 21.19 -3.53
C TYR A 268 12.87 21.40 -2.58
N ALA A 269 14.04 20.88 -2.90
CA ALA A 269 15.26 21.12 -2.13
C ALA A 269 15.62 22.62 -2.04
N ARG A 270 15.27 23.40 -3.05
CA ARG A 270 15.51 24.85 -3.10
C ARG A 270 14.46 25.66 -2.34
N LYS A 271 13.19 25.23 -2.38
CA LYS A 271 12.09 25.91 -1.65
C LYS A 271 12.05 25.62 -0.15
N LEU A 272 12.66 24.52 0.29
CA LEU A 272 12.66 24.07 1.67
C LEU A 272 14.10 23.87 2.19
N PRO A 273 14.90 24.95 2.28
CA PRO A 273 16.32 24.86 2.62
C PRO A 273 16.61 24.30 4.02
N HIS A 274 15.64 24.33 4.93
CA HIS A 274 15.78 23.79 6.29
C HIS A 274 15.82 22.24 6.37
N LEU A 275 15.67 21.54 5.25
CA LEU A 275 15.56 20.07 5.19
C LEU A 275 16.80 19.38 4.59
N LYS A 276 17.90 20.09 4.43
CA LYS A 276 19.16 19.52 3.88
C LYS A 276 19.86 18.51 4.79
N ASN A 277 19.46 18.42 6.06
CA ASN A 277 20.12 17.60 7.08
C ASN A 277 19.20 16.53 7.74
N ALA A 278 18.09 16.11 7.09
CA ALA A 278 17.23 15.05 7.59
C ALA A 278 17.27 13.80 6.69
#